data_a85be2d27cddd4f03fef0bdb43e5bdac
#
_entry.id   a85be2d27cddd4f03fef0bdb43e5bdac
#
_cell.length_a   1.000
_cell.length_b   1.000
_cell.length_c   1.000
_cell.angle_alpha   90.00
_cell.angle_beta   90.00
_cell.angle_gamma   90.00
#
_symmetry.space_group_name_H-M   'P 1'
#
loop_
_entity.id
_entity.type
_entity.pdbx_description
1 polymer ?
#
loop_
_entity_poly.entity_id
_entity_poly.type
_entity_poly.pdbx_seq_one_letter_code
_entity_poly.pdbx_strand_id
1 'polypeptide(L)'
;MAALSLNRCTSHAEICWILTGTAIAVPEKSEVMKLLEGRHWKLDTVAFQSLGDDTDSVLIKIAGDTAIINYLRFRALEALSLFPSQKTAVFLERTAGKSFAALARRGFESLKNGFSKTEPERVKKQAERLLLHRNTQIRISAARALRSLDTARFESFMKAEKDSWVRKEAQK
;
A
#
# COMPACT_ATOMS: atom_id res chain seq x y z
N MET A 1 -3.80 81.75 23.71
CA MET A 1 -3.95 80.99 22.47
C MET A 1 -3.67 79.54 22.76
N ALA A 2 -4.75 78.74 22.84
CA ALA A 2 -4.67 77.33 23.22
C ALA A 2 -4.71 76.48 21.97
N ALA A 3 -3.70 75.64 21.77
CA ALA A 3 -3.64 74.64 20.68
C ALA A 3 -4.17 73.31 21.22
N LEU A 4 -5.27 72.86 20.67
CA LEU A 4 -5.90 71.56 20.93
C LEU A 4 -5.13 70.47 20.17
N SER A 5 -4.56 69.52 20.89
CA SER A 5 -3.97 68.30 20.37
C SER A 5 -5.06 67.22 20.26
N LEU A 6 -5.36 66.80 19.03
CA LEU A 6 -6.24 65.69 18.72
C LEU A 6 -5.44 64.39 18.72
N ASN A 7 -5.61 63.59 19.81
CA ASN A 7 -5.15 62.23 19.83
C ASN A 7 -6.12 61.36 18.98
N ARG A 8 -5.66 60.90 17.81
CA ARG A 8 -6.30 59.81 17.08
C ARG A 8 -5.83 58.47 17.62
N CYS A 9 -6.70 57.83 18.38
CA CYS A 9 -6.59 56.36 18.64
C CYS A 9 -6.94 55.61 17.35
N THR A 10 -5.96 55.06 16.67
CA THR A 10 -6.14 54.05 15.66
C THR A 10 -6.04 52.69 16.32
N SER A 11 -7.18 52.08 16.63
CA SER A 11 -7.24 50.68 17.05
C SER A 11 -6.98 49.79 15.85
N HIS A 12 -5.77 49.32 15.70
CA HIS A 12 -5.47 48.16 14.84
C HIS A 12 -5.97 46.91 15.56
N ALA A 13 -7.14 46.42 15.14
CA ALA A 13 -7.54 45.06 15.46
C ALA A 13 -6.61 44.12 14.69
N GLU A 14 -5.56 43.67 15.31
CA GLU A 14 -4.77 42.55 14.82
C GLU A 14 -5.63 41.28 14.88
N ILE A 15 -6.13 40.90 13.69
CA ILE A 15 -6.78 39.61 13.50
C ILE A 15 -5.68 38.55 13.58
N CYS A 16 -5.49 38.03 14.80
CA CYS A 16 -4.63 36.90 15.04
C CYS A 16 -5.27 35.65 14.39
N TRP A 17 -4.82 35.31 13.16
CA TRP A 17 -5.15 34.03 12.54
C TRP A 17 -4.45 32.96 13.34
N ILE A 18 -5.16 32.36 14.31
CA ILE A 18 -4.71 31.11 14.93
C ILE A 18 -4.87 30.05 13.84
N LEU A 19 -3.78 29.78 13.14
CA LEU A 19 -3.62 28.56 12.35
C LEU A 19 -3.61 27.41 13.34
N THR A 20 -4.78 26.91 13.67
CA THR A 20 -4.92 25.58 14.31
C THR A 20 -4.50 24.56 13.26
N GLY A 21 -3.20 24.41 13.07
CA GLY A 21 -2.65 23.26 12.40
C GLY A 21 -3.06 22.05 13.19
N THR A 22 -4.08 21.33 12.74
CA THR A 22 -4.34 19.98 13.21
C THR A 22 -3.08 19.19 12.94
N ALA A 23 -2.28 18.96 13.98
CA ALA A 23 -1.19 18.01 13.90
C ALA A 23 -1.83 16.68 13.47
N ILE A 24 -1.57 16.26 12.24
CA ILE A 24 -2.02 14.97 11.74
C ILE A 24 -1.28 13.93 12.58
N ALA A 25 -1.97 13.38 13.57
CA ALA A 25 -1.38 12.41 14.47
C ALA A 25 -1.16 11.10 13.70
N VAL A 26 0.07 10.60 13.74
CA VAL A 26 0.36 9.24 13.25
C VAL A 26 -0.47 8.28 14.10
N PRO A 27 -1.26 7.36 13.48
CA PRO A 27 -2.10 6.46 14.26
C PRO A 27 -1.25 5.55 15.15
N GLU A 28 -1.75 5.28 16.34
CA GLU A 28 -1.09 4.36 17.26
C GLU A 28 -1.06 2.94 16.68
N LYS A 29 0.08 2.25 16.84
CA LYS A 29 0.23 0.85 16.38
C LYS A 29 -0.89 -0.05 16.90
N SER A 30 -1.35 0.18 18.15
CA SER A 30 -2.42 -0.56 18.79
C SER A 30 -3.77 -0.42 18.09
N GLU A 31 -4.08 0.74 17.53
CA GLU A 31 -5.32 1.01 16.80
C GLU A 31 -5.29 0.28 15.44
N VAL A 32 -4.18 0.38 14.72
CA VAL A 32 -3.99 -0.35 13.46
C VAL A 32 -4.07 -1.87 13.69
N MET A 33 -3.45 -2.38 14.78
CA MET A 33 -3.49 -3.80 15.12
C MET A 33 -4.91 -4.30 15.37
N LYS A 34 -5.76 -3.54 16.07
CA LYS A 34 -7.18 -3.91 16.29
C LYS A 34 -7.93 -4.14 14.98
N LEU A 35 -7.68 -3.31 13.96
CA LEU A 35 -8.29 -3.48 12.64
C LEU A 35 -7.75 -4.69 11.85
N LEU A 36 -6.58 -5.20 12.22
CA LEU A 36 -5.98 -6.41 11.62
C LEU A 36 -6.41 -7.70 12.31
N GLU A 37 -7.00 -7.63 13.49
CA GLU A 37 -7.41 -8.78 14.30
C GLU A 37 -8.78 -9.35 13.89
N GLY A 38 -9.21 -10.42 14.54
CA GLY A 38 -10.52 -11.04 14.37
C GLY A 38 -10.53 -12.31 13.51
N ARG A 39 -11.46 -13.22 13.83
CA ARG A 39 -11.56 -14.56 13.19
C ARG A 39 -12.05 -14.47 11.74
N HIS A 40 -13.04 -13.61 11.46
CA HIS A 40 -13.65 -13.43 10.15
C HIS A 40 -13.24 -12.10 9.52
N TRP A 41 -11.93 -11.83 9.56
CA TRP A 41 -11.36 -10.57 9.08
C TRP A 41 -11.70 -10.31 7.62
N LYS A 42 -12.12 -9.10 7.34
CA LYS A 42 -12.25 -8.53 6.00
C LYS A 42 -11.60 -7.15 6.00
N LEU A 43 -11.03 -6.77 4.87
CA LEU A 43 -10.43 -5.45 4.71
C LEU A 43 -11.53 -4.37 4.80
N ASP A 44 -11.53 -3.63 5.88
CA ASP A 44 -12.43 -2.48 6.09
C ASP A 44 -11.74 -1.20 5.58
N THR A 45 -12.03 -0.85 4.33
CA THR A 45 -11.42 0.31 3.66
C THR A 45 -11.70 1.61 4.41
N VAL A 46 -12.94 1.80 4.90
CA VAL A 46 -13.34 3.03 5.57
C VAL A 46 -12.61 3.17 6.91
N ALA A 47 -12.60 2.10 7.70
CA ALA A 47 -11.92 2.11 8.99
C ALA A 47 -10.41 2.38 8.85
N PHE A 48 -9.73 1.76 7.88
CA PHE A 48 -8.31 2.03 7.65
C PHE A 48 -8.03 3.45 7.17
N GLN A 49 -8.84 3.98 6.26
CA GLN A 49 -8.67 5.35 5.73
C GLN A 49 -8.98 6.42 6.79
N SER A 50 -9.84 6.14 7.76
CA SER A 50 -10.16 7.07 8.86
C SER A 50 -9.05 7.21 9.90
N LEU A 51 -8.05 6.32 9.91
CA LEU A 51 -6.90 6.40 10.83
C LEU A 51 -5.95 7.57 10.52
N GLY A 52 -6.07 8.19 9.36
CA GLY A 52 -5.26 9.34 8.97
C GLY A 52 -4.06 9.00 8.10
N ASP A 53 -3.25 10.04 7.81
CA ASP A 53 -2.21 10.00 6.77
C ASP A 53 -1.09 9.06 7.21
N ASP A 54 -0.27 8.88 7.67
CA ASP A 54 0.83 7.95 7.98
C ASP A 54 0.44 6.50 8.36
N THR A 55 -0.81 6.10 8.15
CA THR A 55 -1.28 4.73 8.38
C THR A 55 -0.44 3.71 7.62
N ASP A 56 -0.02 4.02 6.40
CA ASP A 56 0.86 3.16 5.61
C ASP A 56 2.23 2.93 6.28
N SER A 57 2.79 3.94 6.96
CA SER A 57 4.05 3.79 7.70
C SER A 57 3.91 2.80 8.86
N VAL A 58 2.80 2.81 9.55
CA VAL A 58 2.51 1.87 10.64
C VAL A 58 2.29 0.45 10.07
N LEU A 59 1.51 0.32 8.99
CA LEU A 59 1.28 -0.94 8.30
C LEU A 59 2.59 -1.56 7.76
N ILE A 60 3.50 -0.75 7.21
CA ILE A 60 4.83 -1.17 6.75
C ILE A 60 5.65 -1.74 7.92
N LYS A 61 5.63 -1.09 9.08
CA LYS A 61 6.31 -1.58 10.29
C LYS A 61 5.73 -2.94 10.74
N ILE A 62 4.39 -3.06 10.79
CA ILE A 62 3.71 -4.32 11.16
C ILE A 62 4.02 -5.44 10.16
N ALA A 63 3.91 -5.19 8.86
CA ALA A 63 4.17 -6.18 7.83
C ALA A 63 5.65 -6.62 7.80
N GLY A 64 6.57 -5.71 8.15
CA GLY A 64 8.01 -5.96 8.19
C GLY A 64 8.49 -6.66 9.45
N ASP A 65 7.78 -6.56 10.56
CA ASP A 65 8.20 -7.07 11.88
C ASP A 65 8.06 -8.59 11.95
N THR A 66 9.19 -9.28 12.10
CA THR A 66 9.23 -10.76 12.18
C THR A 66 8.74 -11.31 13.51
N ALA A 67 8.63 -10.50 14.55
CA ALA A 67 8.06 -10.88 15.83
C ALA A 67 6.52 -10.95 15.78
N ILE A 68 5.91 -10.31 14.79
CA ILE A 68 4.45 -10.36 14.58
C ILE A 68 4.09 -11.63 13.82
N ILE A 69 3.03 -12.30 14.27
CA ILE A 69 2.53 -13.53 13.64
C ILE A 69 2.12 -13.29 12.18
N ASN A 70 2.40 -14.27 11.33
CA ASN A 70 2.30 -14.12 9.89
C ASN A 70 0.93 -13.68 9.38
N TYR A 71 -0.17 -14.12 9.98
CA TYR A 71 -1.50 -13.73 9.48
C TYR A 71 -1.77 -12.22 9.63
N LEU A 72 -1.31 -11.58 10.71
CA LEU A 72 -1.42 -10.13 10.88
C LEU A 72 -0.53 -9.38 9.88
N ARG A 73 0.68 -9.89 9.64
CA ARG A 73 1.57 -9.36 8.61
C ARG A 73 0.96 -9.45 7.22
N PHE A 74 0.27 -10.55 6.90
CA PHE A 74 -0.43 -10.72 5.63
C PHE A 74 -1.59 -9.73 5.46
N ARG A 75 -2.37 -9.50 6.51
CA ARG A 75 -3.45 -8.52 6.53
C ARG A 75 -2.93 -7.09 6.40
N ALA A 76 -1.81 -6.78 7.07
CA ALA A 76 -1.15 -5.49 6.93
C ALA A 76 -0.65 -5.26 5.49
N LEU A 77 -0.10 -6.29 4.81
CA LEU A 77 0.22 -6.21 3.37
C LEU A 77 -1.01 -5.91 2.53
N GLU A 78 -2.14 -6.59 2.80
CA GLU A 78 -3.38 -6.37 2.06
C GLU A 78 -3.92 -4.95 2.28
N ALA A 79 -3.90 -4.45 3.53
CA ALA A 79 -4.32 -3.10 3.86
C ALA A 79 -3.44 -2.02 3.20
N LEU A 80 -2.15 -2.28 2.96
CA LEU A 80 -1.26 -1.37 2.24
C LEU A 80 -1.72 -1.07 0.81
N SER A 81 -2.53 -1.93 0.20
CA SER A 81 -3.11 -1.64 -1.13
C SER A 81 -4.06 -0.43 -1.14
N LEU A 82 -4.55 -0.01 0.03
CA LEU A 82 -5.40 1.18 0.19
C LEU A 82 -4.62 2.49 0.20
N PHE A 83 -3.29 2.42 0.38
CA PHE A 83 -2.41 3.58 0.56
C PHE A 83 -1.32 3.61 -0.52
N PRO A 84 -1.67 3.93 -1.78
CA PRO A 84 -0.72 3.94 -2.88
C PRO A 84 0.22 5.14 -2.77
N SER A 85 1.36 4.94 -2.12
CA SER A 85 2.45 5.91 -1.99
C SER A 85 3.77 5.31 -2.48
N GLN A 86 4.76 6.15 -2.79
CA GLN A 86 6.08 5.67 -3.21
C GLN A 86 6.74 4.75 -2.16
N LYS A 87 6.61 5.08 -0.87
CA LYS A 87 7.16 4.24 0.22
C LYS A 87 6.47 2.87 0.28
N THR A 88 5.14 2.84 0.08
CA THR A 88 4.35 1.60 0.00
C THR A 88 4.77 0.76 -1.20
N ALA A 89 4.89 1.36 -2.38
CA ALA A 89 5.31 0.64 -3.59
C ALA A 89 6.68 -0.03 -3.42
N VAL A 90 7.67 0.72 -2.97
CA VAL A 90 9.04 0.21 -2.74
C VAL A 90 9.04 -0.92 -1.70
N PHE A 91 8.26 -0.79 -0.63
CA PHE A 91 8.15 -1.83 0.39
C PHE A 91 7.51 -3.11 -0.17
N LEU A 92 6.42 -3.00 -0.95
CA LEU A 92 5.73 -4.14 -1.56
C LEU A 92 6.58 -4.83 -2.62
N GLU A 93 7.30 -4.09 -3.48
CA GLU A 93 8.26 -4.64 -4.45
C GLU A 93 9.35 -5.45 -3.75
N ARG A 94 9.96 -4.91 -2.70
CA ARG A 94 10.97 -5.60 -1.90
C ARG A 94 10.39 -6.84 -1.23
N THR A 95 9.16 -6.78 -0.75
CA THR A 95 8.48 -7.91 -0.12
C THR A 95 8.16 -9.00 -1.13
N ALA A 96 7.76 -8.65 -2.35
CA ALA A 96 7.53 -9.59 -3.44
C ALA A 96 8.81 -10.35 -3.88
N GLY A 97 9.99 -9.79 -3.64
CA GLY A 97 11.28 -10.43 -3.89
C GLY A 97 11.81 -11.33 -2.76
N LYS A 98 11.09 -11.46 -1.64
CA LYS A 98 11.56 -12.28 -0.50
C LYS A 98 11.49 -13.78 -0.77
N SER A 99 12.36 -14.55 -0.09
CA SER A 99 12.40 -16.01 -0.19
C SER A 99 11.17 -16.71 0.40
N PHE A 100 10.52 -16.12 1.40
CA PHE A 100 9.30 -16.68 1.99
C PHE A 100 8.10 -16.46 1.04
N ALA A 101 7.74 -17.50 0.31
CA ALA A 101 6.79 -17.46 -0.80
C ALA A 101 5.41 -16.87 -0.44
N ALA A 102 4.90 -17.13 0.78
CA ALA A 102 3.61 -16.60 1.20
C ALA A 102 3.61 -15.07 1.35
N LEU A 103 4.70 -14.49 1.90
CA LEU A 103 4.89 -13.03 1.96
C LEU A 103 5.13 -12.43 0.57
N ALA A 104 5.97 -13.08 -0.23
CA ALA A 104 6.29 -12.62 -1.57
C ALA A 104 5.03 -12.52 -2.45
N ARG A 105 4.20 -13.56 -2.46
CA ARG A 105 2.93 -13.56 -3.19
C ARG A 105 2.00 -12.45 -2.72
N ARG A 106 1.79 -12.31 -1.40
CA ARG A 106 0.89 -11.27 -0.87
C ARG A 106 1.42 -9.87 -1.12
N GLY A 107 2.73 -9.65 -0.99
CA GLY A 107 3.35 -8.38 -1.34
C GLY A 107 3.10 -8.00 -2.81
N PHE A 108 3.24 -8.96 -3.72
CA PHE A 108 2.94 -8.74 -5.13
C PHE A 108 1.44 -8.49 -5.39
N GLU A 109 0.55 -9.26 -4.77
CA GLU A 109 -0.90 -9.07 -4.93
C GLU A 109 -1.35 -7.71 -4.39
N SER A 110 -0.79 -7.26 -3.28
CA SER A 110 -1.07 -5.92 -2.74
C SER A 110 -0.53 -4.81 -3.65
N LEU A 111 0.66 -4.99 -4.22
CA LEU A 111 1.20 -4.07 -5.24
C LEU A 111 0.28 -3.99 -6.46
N LYS A 112 -0.14 -5.14 -6.99
CA LYS A 112 -1.09 -5.20 -8.11
C LYS A 112 -2.40 -4.48 -7.76
N ASN A 113 -2.99 -4.77 -6.62
CA ASN A 113 -4.30 -4.21 -6.24
C ASN A 113 -4.24 -2.70 -6.02
N GLY A 114 -3.18 -2.18 -5.41
CA GLY A 114 -3.05 -0.75 -5.12
C GLY A 114 -2.56 0.09 -6.31
N PHE A 115 -1.77 -0.52 -7.23
CA PHE A 115 -1.02 0.28 -8.22
C PHE A 115 -1.33 -0.03 -9.69
N SER A 116 -2.12 -1.07 -10.00
CA SER A 116 -2.40 -1.42 -11.40
C SER A 116 -3.09 -0.30 -12.20
N LYS A 117 -3.84 0.58 -11.52
CA LYS A 117 -4.53 1.69 -12.18
C LYS A 117 -3.65 2.94 -12.32
N THR A 118 -2.81 3.21 -11.33
CA THR A 118 -2.00 4.43 -11.25
C THR A 118 -0.60 4.25 -11.80
N GLU A 119 0.00 3.07 -11.62
CA GLU A 119 1.37 2.76 -12.04
C GLU A 119 1.46 1.36 -12.69
N PRO A 120 0.74 1.11 -13.80
CA PRO A 120 0.67 -0.22 -14.44
C PRO A 120 2.04 -0.75 -14.86
N GLU A 121 2.94 0.10 -15.33
CA GLU A 121 4.29 -0.30 -15.75
C GLU A 121 5.14 -0.79 -14.57
N ARG A 122 4.94 -0.26 -13.39
CA ARG A 122 5.59 -0.74 -12.16
C ARG A 122 5.15 -2.18 -11.84
N VAL A 123 3.84 -2.42 -11.87
CA VAL A 123 3.25 -3.74 -11.62
C VAL A 123 3.70 -4.74 -12.68
N LYS A 124 3.68 -4.35 -13.96
CA LYS A 124 4.14 -5.15 -15.08
C LYS A 124 5.61 -5.57 -14.91
N LYS A 125 6.50 -4.63 -14.66
CA LYS A 125 7.93 -4.91 -14.45
C LYS A 125 8.17 -5.87 -13.28
N GLN A 126 7.42 -5.73 -12.20
CA GLN A 126 7.52 -6.66 -11.08
C GLN A 126 6.95 -8.03 -11.42
N ALA A 127 5.83 -8.10 -12.14
CA ALA A 127 5.25 -9.36 -12.62
C ALA A 127 6.24 -10.12 -13.51
N GLU A 128 6.88 -9.45 -14.48
CA GLU A 128 7.89 -10.05 -15.36
C GLU A 128 9.03 -10.73 -14.59
N ARG A 129 9.54 -10.07 -13.54
CA ARG A 129 10.57 -10.66 -12.67
C ARG A 129 10.08 -11.92 -11.96
N LEU A 130 8.81 -11.93 -11.55
CA LEU A 130 8.21 -13.02 -10.81
C LEU A 130 7.79 -14.22 -11.68
N LEU A 131 7.71 -14.07 -13.01
CA LEU A 131 7.50 -15.21 -13.92
C LEU A 131 8.62 -16.25 -13.82
N LEU A 132 9.82 -15.86 -13.42
CA LEU A 132 10.97 -16.75 -13.25
C LEU A 132 11.08 -17.32 -11.82
N HIS A 133 10.13 -17.04 -10.96
CA HIS A 133 10.21 -17.45 -9.56
C HIS A 133 10.05 -18.97 -9.43
N ARG A 134 10.86 -19.60 -8.55
CA ARG A 134 10.80 -21.05 -8.30
C ARG A 134 9.44 -21.57 -7.80
N ASN A 135 8.70 -20.75 -7.07
CA ASN A 135 7.40 -21.10 -6.53
C ASN A 135 6.30 -20.88 -7.59
N THR A 136 5.56 -21.94 -7.91
CA THR A 136 4.50 -21.97 -8.93
C THR A 136 3.36 -20.98 -8.64
N GLN A 137 2.95 -20.81 -7.38
CA GLN A 137 1.88 -19.87 -7.01
C GLN A 137 2.26 -18.42 -7.32
N ILE A 138 3.53 -18.07 -7.16
CA ILE A 138 4.03 -16.72 -7.48
C ILE A 138 4.03 -16.53 -9.01
N ARG A 139 4.48 -17.52 -9.78
CA ARG A 139 4.41 -17.46 -11.26
C ARG A 139 2.98 -17.31 -11.76
N ILE A 140 2.01 -18.04 -11.15
CA ILE A 140 0.59 -17.92 -11.47
C ILE A 140 0.08 -16.50 -11.19
N SER A 141 0.37 -15.95 -10.01
CA SER A 141 -0.06 -14.59 -9.65
C SER A 141 0.52 -13.55 -10.61
N ALA A 142 1.81 -13.69 -10.99
CA ALA A 142 2.47 -12.83 -11.94
C ALA A 142 1.86 -12.93 -13.35
N ALA A 143 1.62 -14.15 -13.84
CA ALA A 143 1.01 -14.38 -15.13
C ALA A 143 -0.42 -13.81 -15.23
N ARG A 144 -1.23 -13.98 -14.18
CA ARG A 144 -2.57 -13.37 -14.09
C ARG A 144 -2.54 -11.85 -14.14
N ALA A 145 -1.54 -11.21 -13.51
CA ALA A 145 -1.37 -9.77 -13.62
C ALA A 145 -1.03 -9.35 -15.06
N LEU A 146 -0.10 -10.06 -15.72
CA LEU A 146 0.25 -9.78 -17.11
C LEU A 146 -0.89 -10.04 -18.09
N ARG A 147 -1.75 -11.00 -17.83
CA ARG A 147 -2.93 -11.23 -18.68
C ARG A 147 -3.79 -9.97 -18.85
N SER A 148 -3.88 -9.15 -17.83
CA SER A 148 -4.64 -7.89 -17.88
C SER A 148 -3.81 -6.66 -18.27
N LEU A 149 -2.49 -6.68 -18.05
CA LEU A 149 -1.62 -5.52 -18.25
C LEU A 149 -0.80 -5.62 -19.55
N ASP A 150 -0.45 -6.84 -19.99
CA ASP A 150 0.35 -7.09 -21.18
C ASP A 150 0.06 -8.50 -21.71
N THR A 151 -0.98 -8.60 -22.52
CA THR A 151 -1.44 -9.88 -23.11
C THR A 151 -0.34 -10.56 -23.95
N ALA A 152 0.45 -9.81 -24.69
CA ALA A 152 1.52 -10.37 -25.52
C ALA A 152 2.60 -11.05 -24.66
N ARG A 153 2.98 -10.42 -23.55
CA ARG A 153 3.93 -10.99 -22.59
C ARG A 153 3.35 -12.21 -21.86
N PHE A 154 2.07 -12.17 -21.51
CA PHE A 154 1.36 -13.32 -20.94
C PHE A 154 1.37 -14.52 -21.91
N GLU A 155 1.01 -14.32 -23.18
CA GLU A 155 1.00 -15.39 -24.16
C GLU A 155 2.39 -15.99 -24.40
N SER A 156 3.41 -15.14 -24.48
CA SER A 156 4.81 -15.58 -24.57
C SER A 156 5.20 -16.47 -23.39
N PHE A 157 4.83 -16.07 -22.17
CA PHE A 157 5.07 -16.88 -20.99
C PHE A 157 4.33 -18.22 -21.06
N MET A 158 3.04 -18.22 -21.43
CA MET A 158 2.23 -19.43 -21.53
C MET A 158 2.79 -20.47 -22.51
N LYS A 159 3.41 -20.02 -23.59
CA LYS A 159 4.11 -20.90 -24.56
C LYS A 159 5.39 -21.51 -23.97
N ALA A 160 6.11 -20.75 -23.13
CA ALA A 160 7.39 -21.16 -22.56
C ALA A 160 7.27 -21.96 -21.25
N GLU A 161 6.19 -21.75 -20.49
CA GLU A 161 6.01 -22.41 -19.18
C GLU A 161 5.80 -23.91 -19.33
N LYS A 162 6.64 -24.70 -18.65
CA LYS A 162 6.64 -26.17 -18.73
C LYS A 162 5.64 -26.82 -17.78
N ASP A 163 5.34 -26.17 -16.67
CA ASP A 163 4.42 -26.68 -15.65
C ASP A 163 2.97 -26.54 -16.14
N SER A 164 2.33 -27.69 -16.42
CA SER A 164 0.95 -27.75 -16.92
C SER A 164 -0.05 -27.16 -15.92
N TRP A 165 0.20 -27.30 -14.62
CA TRP A 165 -0.64 -26.73 -13.60
C TRP A 165 -0.55 -25.20 -13.57
N VAL A 166 0.65 -24.63 -13.72
CA VAL A 166 0.83 -23.19 -13.84
C VAL A 166 0.08 -22.66 -15.06
N ARG A 167 0.22 -23.31 -16.23
CA ARG A 167 -0.52 -22.91 -17.44
C ARG A 167 -2.05 -22.94 -17.21
N LYS A 168 -2.58 -24.01 -16.61
CA LYS A 168 -4.01 -24.14 -16.33
C LYS A 168 -4.51 -23.05 -15.37
N GLU A 169 -3.80 -22.83 -14.26
CA GLU A 169 -4.23 -21.89 -13.25
C GLU A 169 -4.05 -20.42 -13.67
N ALA A 170 -3.05 -20.10 -14.49
CA ALA A 170 -2.85 -18.74 -14.97
C ALA A 170 -3.96 -18.26 -15.94
N GLN A 171 -4.68 -19.19 -16.56
CA GLN A 171 -5.78 -18.89 -17.48
C GLN A 171 -7.11 -18.58 -16.78
N LYS A 172 -7.28 -18.94 -15.51
CA LYS A 172 -8.47 -18.61 -14.71
C LYS A 172 -8.46 -17.14 -14.28
#